data_04a739c6a4c63a1051f9426bae1afe4f
#
_entry.id   04a739c6a4c63a1051f9426bae1afe4f
#
_cell.length_a   1.000
_cell.length_b   1.000
_cell.length_c   1.000
_cell.angle_alpha   90.00
_cell.angle_beta   90.00
_cell.angle_gamma   90.00
#
_symmetry.space_group_name_H-M   'P 1'
#
loop_
_entity.id
_entity.type
_entity.pdbx_description
1 polymer ?
#
loop_
_entity_poly.entity_id
_entity_poly.type
_entity_poly.pdbx_seq_one_letter_code
_entity_poly.pdbx_strand_id
1 'polypeptide(L)'
;MAHDRKFRFGVQCSRASSASEWRDRARKMEDWLANPSLMKADADAEYSAVIEIDLADIKEPIVCAPNDPDDARLLSSVAGDKVDEVFIGSCMTNIGHFRAAGKLLEKHKGGISTRLWIVPPTRMDEHLLMEEGYYNIFGAAGARTEMPGCSLCMGNQARVAANSTVLSTSTRNFPNRLGDGANVYLTSAELAAVGAILGKLPTPEEYMEYAANLDSMADDIYRYLNFDRIASFQKSAEEGKRIA
;
A
#
# COMPACT_ATOMS: atom_id res chain seq x y z
N MET A 1 -11.21 8.50 29.11
CA MET A 1 -9.95 8.69 28.35
C MET A 1 -9.98 8.22 26.89
N ALA A 2 -10.86 7.31 26.48
CA ALA A 2 -11.01 6.88 25.08
C ALA A 2 -11.72 7.90 24.16
N HIS A 3 -12.50 8.82 24.75
CA HIS A 3 -13.25 9.86 24.04
C HIS A 3 -12.37 10.92 23.38
N ASP A 4 -11.24 11.23 23.98
CA ASP A 4 -10.36 12.30 23.53
C ASP A 4 -9.54 11.95 22.29
N ARG A 5 -9.31 10.65 22.02
CA ARG A 5 -8.52 10.21 20.86
C ARG A 5 -9.28 10.28 19.52
N LYS A 6 -10.59 10.03 19.53
CA LYS A 6 -11.41 10.11 18.29
C LYS A 6 -11.59 11.54 17.81
N PHE A 7 -11.76 12.48 18.73
CA PHE A 7 -11.86 13.89 18.40
C PHE A 7 -10.54 14.49 17.88
N ARG A 8 -9.39 14.09 18.43
CA ARG A 8 -8.08 14.57 17.98
C ARG A 8 -7.76 14.16 16.55
N PHE A 9 -8.29 13.04 16.09
CA PHE A 9 -7.99 12.52 14.76
C PHE A 9 -8.61 13.37 13.64
N GLY A 10 -9.86 13.78 13.81
CA GLY A 10 -10.52 14.71 12.89
C GLY A 10 -9.90 16.12 12.92
N VAL A 11 -9.31 16.53 14.04
CA VAL A 11 -8.70 17.86 14.24
C VAL A 11 -7.37 18.03 13.52
N GLN A 12 -6.60 16.96 13.34
CA GLN A 12 -5.30 17.06 12.65
C GLN A 12 -5.40 17.17 11.13
N CYS A 13 -6.50 16.71 10.53
CA CYS A 13 -6.68 16.74 9.07
C CYS A 13 -7.42 17.96 8.53
N SER A 14 -7.96 18.84 9.38
CA SER A 14 -8.72 19.99 8.90
C SER A 14 -8.62 21.19 9.85
N ARG A 15 -8.39 22.36 9.30
CA ARG A 15 -8.47 23.66 9.98
C ARG A 15 -9.94 24.09 10.18
N ALA A 16 -10.75 23.29 10.88
CA ALA A 16 -12.06 23.76 11.27
C ALA A 16 -11.91 24.76 12.41
N SER A 17 -12.46 25.95 12.24
CA SER A 17 -12.26 27.08 13.15
C SER A 17 -13.29 27.17 14.27
N SER A 18 -14.37 26.35 14.22
CA SER A 18 -15.45 26.41 15.21
C SER A 18 -16.07 25.05 15.52
N ALA A 19 -16.66 24.94 16.73
CA ALA A 19 -17.38 23.74 17.15
C ALA A 19 -18.64 23.47 16.30
N SER A 20 -19.22 24.50 15.66
CA SER A 20 -20.35 24.36 14.75
C SER A 20 -19.98 23.69 13.45
N GLU A 21 -18.82 24.01 12.87
CA GLU A 21 -18.29 23.35 11.66
C GLU A 21 -18.02 21.86 11.89
N TRP A 22 -17.53 21.49 13.08
CA TRP A 22 -17.32 20.11 13.44
C TRP A 22 -18.62 19.32 13.52
N ARG A 23 -19.65 19.90 14.15
CA ARG A 23 -20.98 19.27 14.22
C ARG A 23 -21.58 19.11 12.83
N ASP A 24 -21.46 20.10 11.97
CA ASP A 24 -21.96 20.03 10.60
C ASP A 24 -21.26 18.96 9.76
N ARG A 25 -19.94 18.83 9.90
CA ARG A 25 -19.16 17.77 9.24
C ARG A 25 -19.52 16.37 9.76
N ALA A 26 -19.66 16.23 11.08
CA ALA A 26 -20.08 14.96 11.69
C ALA A 26 -21.45 14.54 11.16
N ARG A 27 -22.42 15.45 11.15
CA ARG A 27 -23.76 15.20 10.60
C ARG A 27 -23.71 14.80 9.13
N LYS A 28 -22.98 15.52 8.29
CA LYS A 28 -22.83 15.18 6.86
C LYS A 28 -22.21 13.79 6.65
N MET A 29 -21.26 13.41 7.50
CA MET A 29 -20.67 12.08 7.47
C MET A 29 -21.68 11.00 7.89
N GLU A 30 -22.48 11.26 8.93
CA GLU A 30 -23.56 10.37 9.36
C GLU A 30 -24.63 10.21 8.29
N ASP A 31 -25.06 11.31 7.67
CA ASP A 31 -26.01 11.30 6.55
C ASP A 31 -25.46 10.47 5.37
N TRP A 32 -24.17 10.61 5.07
CA TRP A 32 -23.53 9.84 4.01
C TRP A 32 -23.41 8.35 4.36
N LEU A 33 -23.06 8.02 5.61
CA LEU A 33 -23.01 6.62 6.09
C LEU A 33 -24.38 5.95 6.08
N ALA A 34 -25.46 6.71 6.39
CA ALA A 34 -26.83 6.21 6.34
C ALA A 34 -27.30 5.94 4.90
N ASN A 35 -26.87 6.76 3.95
CA ASN A 35 -27.25 6.70 2.55
C ASN A 35 -26.02 6.93 1.64
N PRO A 36 -25.09 5.98 1.57
CA PRO A 36 -23.85 6.17 0.83
C PRO A 36 -24.17 6.35 -0.66
N SER A 37 -23.80 7.50 -1.20
CA SER A 37 -23.86 7.77 -2.63
C SER A 37 -22.44 7.91 -3.18
N LEU A 38 -22.07 7.00 -4.06
CA LEU A 38 -20.82 7.14 -4.82
C LEU A 38 -21.01 8.18 -5.92
N MET A 39 -19.98 8.96 -6.19
CA MET A 39 -19.97 9.80 -7.38
C MET A 39 -20.09 8.89 -8.62
N LYS A 40 -21.06 9.20 -9.46
CA LYS A 40 -21.27 8.52 -10.74
C LYS A 40 -21.25 9.58 -11.83
N ALA A 41 -20.82 9.19 -13.01
CA ALA A 41 -20.99 10.02 -14.19
C ALA A 41 -22.49 10.24 -14.47
N ASP A 42 -22.81 11.36 -15.09
CA ASP A 42 -24.17 11.64 -15.55
C ASP A 42 -24.61 10.56 -16.55
N ALA A 43 -25.92 10.30 -16.60
CA ALA A 43 -26.47 9.23 -17.46
C ALA A 43 -26.22 9.45 -18.96
N ASP A 44 -26.00 10.71 -19.34
CA ASP A 44 -25.74 11.18 -20.70
C ASP A 44 -24.28 11.62 -20.90
N ALA A 45 -23.37 11.22 -20.00
CA ALA A 45 -21.95 11.55 -20.13
C ALA A 45 -21.35 10.92 -21.40
N GLU A 46 -20.72 11.75 -22.21
CA GLU A 46 -20.02 11.31 -23.42
C GLU A 46 -18.55 11.02 -23.07
N TYR A 47 -18.08 9.82 -23.47
CA TYR A 47 -16.71 9.38 -23.27
C TYR A 47 -15.95 9.41 -24.60
N SER A 48 -14.72 9.90 -24.58
CA SER A 48 -13.84 9.85 -25.77
C SER A 48 -13.42 8.42 -26.14
N ALA A 49 -13.40 7.53 -25.18
CA ALA A 49 -13.16 6.10 -25.38
C ALA A 49 -13.74 5.29 -24.21
N VAL A 50 -14.17 4.07 -24.50
CA VAL A 50 -14.54 3.07 -23.49
C VAL A 50 -13.60 1.88 -23.67
N ILE A 51 -12.89 1.51 -22.59
CA ILE A 51 -11.95 0.40 -22.57
C ILE A 51 -12.51 -0.65 -21.61
N GLU A 52 -12.75 -1.84 -22.09
CA GLU A 52 -13.19 -2.99 -21.29
C GLU A 52 -12.00 -3.93 -21.09
N ILE A 53 -11.70 -4.28 -19.85
CA ILE A 53 -10.64 -5.21 -19.48
C ILE A 53 -11.28 -6.33 -18.65
N ASP A 54 -11.26 -7.56 -19.18
CA ASP A 54 -11.62 -8.73 -18.39
C ASP A 54 -10.44 -9.10 -17.48
N LEU A 55 -10.63 -8.95 -16.16
CA LEU A 55 -9.59 -9.29 -15.19
C LEU A 55 -9.24 -10.79 -15.21
N ALA A 56 -10.15 -11.64 -15.73
CA ALA A 56 -9.86 -13.06 -15.90
C ALA A 56 -8.80 -13.35 -16.98
N ASP A 57 -8.51 -12.40 -17.86
CA ASP A 57 -7.44 -12.52 -18.86
C ASP A 57 -6.05 -12.25 -18.27
N ILE A 58 -5.96 -11.62 -17.09
CA ILE A 58 -4.69 -11.35 -16.40
C ILE A 58 -4.28 -12.60 -15.63
N LYS A 59 -3.31 -13.35 -16.15
CA LYS A 59 -2.87 -14.64 -15.60
C LYS A 59 -1.62 -14.57 -14.74
N GLU A 60 -0.90 -13.46 -14.79
CA GLU A 60 0.34 -13.24 -14.06
C GLU A 60 0.50 -11.75 -13.70
N PRO A 61 1.34 -11.42 -12.72
CA PRO A 61 1.62 -10.02 -12.38
C PRO A 61 2.16 -9.23 -13.56
N ILE A 62 1.80 -7.95 -13.58
CA ILE A 62 2.31 -6.96 -14.55
C ILE A 62 3.23 -6.02 -13.80
N VAL A 63 4.35 -5.66 -14.40
CA VAL A 63 5.31 -4.68 -13.89
C VAL A 63 5.47 -3.55 -14.89
N CYS A 64 5.86 -2.35 -14.44
CA CYS A 64 6.38 -1.34 -15.35
C CYS A 64 7.91 -1.44 -15.36
N ALA A 65 8.49 -1.58 -16.54
CA ALA A 65 9.92 -1.77 -16.72
C ALA A 65 10.74 -0.53 -16.29
N PRO A 66 12.05 -0.66 -16.06
CA PRO A 66 12.84 0.41 -15.49
C PRO A 66 12.74 1.71 -16.25
N ASN A 67 12.49 2.77 -15.48
CA ASN A 67 12.54 4.17 -15.86
C ASN A 67 11.47 4.61 -16.85
N ASP A 68 10.47 3.78 -17.12
CA ASP A 68 9.32 4.11 -17.96
C ASP A 68 8.03 3.47 -17.39
N PRO A 69 7.08 4.26 -16.86
CA PRO A 69 5.84 3.73 -16.32
C PRO A 69 4.89 3.20 -17.42
N ASP A 70 5.09 3.57 -18.67
CA ASP A 70 4.27 3.13 -19.80
C ASP A 70 4.79 1.81 -20.41
N ASP A 71 6.02 1.40 -20.09
CA ASP A 71 6.57 0.09 -20.50
C ASP A 71 6.05 -1.03 -19.58
N ALA A 72 4.76 -1.35 -19.71
CA ALA A 72 4.12 -2.42 -18.98
C ALA A 72 4.51 -3.79 -19.55
N ARG A 73 4.99 -4.69 -18.69
CA ARG A 73 5.47 -6.03 -19.06
C ARG A 73 4.87 -7.09 -18.16
N LEU A 74 4.66 -8.28 -18.73
CA LEU A 74 4.32 -9.47 -17.96
C LEU A 74 5.52 -9.93 -17.14
N LEU A 75 5.26 -10.44 -15.93
CA LEU A 75 6.30 -10.94 -15.03
C LEU A 75 7.21 -11.97 -15.71
N SER A 76 6.63 -12.88 -16.50
CA SER A 76 7.37 -13.91 -17.24
C SER A 76 8.44 -13.35 -18.17
N SER A 77 8.25 -12.16 -18.72
CA SER A 77 9.20 -11.53 -19.67
C SER A 77 10.42 -10.89 -18.99
N VAL A 78 10.36 -10.67 -17.68
CA VAL A 78 11.43 -10.06 -16.86
C VAL A 78 11.91 -10.97 -15.74
N ALA A 79 11.38 -12.17 -15.66
CA ALA A 79 11.75 -13.16 -14.64
C ALA A 79 13.23 -13.47 -14.67
N GLY A 80 13.84 -13.53 -13.47
CA GLY A 80 15.27 -13.78 -13.31
C GLY A 80 16.14 -12.52 -13.21
N ASP A 81 15.62 -11.34 -13.53
CA ASP A 81 16.35 -10.10 -13.35
C ASP A 81 16.72 -9.92 -11.86
N LYS A 82 18.03 -9.69 -11.64
CA LYS A 82 18.55 -9.51 -10.28
C LYS A 82 17.94 -8.28 -9.62
N VAL A 83 17.60 -8.40 -8.34
CA VAL A 83 17.10 -7.31 -7.51
C VAL A 83 18.10 -7.00 -6.41
N ASP A 84 18.54 -5.76 -6.34
CA ASP A 84 19.49 -5.28 -5.33
C ASP A 84 18.77 -4.66 -4.13
N GLU A 85 17.73 -3.87 -4.39
CA GLU A 85 16.95 -3.17 -3.36
C GLU A 85 15.45 -3.27 -3.64
N VAL A 86 14.67 -3.19 -2.57
CA VAL A 86 13.20 -3.21 -2.63
C VAL A 86 12.66 -2.07 -1.80
N PHE A 87 11.72 -1.31 -2.35
CA PHE A 87 11.02 -0.23 -1.67
C PHE A 87 9.52 -0.50 -1.61
N ILE A 88 8.99 -0.76 -0.42
CA ILE A 88 7.56 -0.85 -0.15
C ILE A 88 7.14 0.40 0.63
N GLY A 89 6.42 1.28 -0.06
CA GLY A 89 6.03 2.56 0.49
C GLY A 89 5.45 3.48 -0.57
N SER A 90 5.23 4.68 -0.23
CA SER A 90 4.67 5.82 -0.94
C SER A 90 3.27 6.21 -0.46
N CYS A 91 2.84 7.43 -0.77
CA CYS A 91 1.51 7.94 -0.40
C CYS A 91 0.33 7.15 -1.00
N MET A 92 0.58 6.32 -2.01
CA MET A 92 -0.44 5.49 -2.67
C MET A 92 -0.47 4.04 -2.17
N THR A 93 0.49 3.65 -1.34
CA THR A 93 0.56 2.30 -0.78
C THR A 93 -0.24 2.25 0.52
N ASN A 94 -1.45 1.69 0.49
CA ASN A 94 -2.28 1.61 1.69
C ASN A 94 -1.81 0.51 2.65
N ILE A 95 -2.34 0.52 3.87
CA ILE A 95 -1.95 -0.38 4.96
C ILE A 95 -2.11 -1.87 4.59
N GLY A 96 -3.09 -2.24 3.76
CA GLY A 96 -3.31 -3.60 3.31
C GLY A 96 -2.10 -4.17 2.56
N HIS A 97 -1.45 -3.37 1.73
CA HIS A 97 -0.25 -3.79 1.01
C HIS A 97 0.93 -4.09 1.94
N PHE A 98 1.10 -3.32 3.02
CA PHE A 98 2.10 -3.61 4.05
C PHE A 98 1.79 -4.90 4.80
N ARG A 99 0.51 -5.16 5.10
CA ARG A 99 0.09 -6.42 5.72
C ARG A 99 0.33 -7.60 4.79
N ALA A 100 0.00 -7.50 3.51
CA ALA A 100 0.27 -8.54 2.51
C ALA A 100 1.77 -8.86 2.44
N ALA A 101 2.62 -7.84 2.26
CA ALA A 101 4.06 -7.99 2.26
C ALA A 101 4.57 -8.62 3.58
N GLY A 102 4.06 -8.16 4.73
CA GLY A 102 4.41 -8.71 6.03
C GLY A 102 4.06 -10.19 6.16
N LYS A 103 2.89 -10.63 5.66
CA LYS A 103 2.49 -12.04 5.68
C LYS A 103 3.41 -12.93 4.82
N LEU A 104 3.91 -12.42 3.71
CA LEU A 104 4.88 -13.13 2.89
C LEU A 104 6.24 -13.25 3.59
N LEU A 105 6.72 -12.14 4.18
CA LEU A 105 7.99 -12.10 4.92
C LEU A 105 7.94 -12.97 6.18
N GLU A 106 6.82 -13.02 6.90
CA GLU A 106 6.63 -13.84 8.12
C GLU A 106 6.82 -15.33 7.86
N LYS A 107 6.40 -15.81 6.69
CA LYS A 107 6.56 -17.21 6.29
C LYS A 107 7.99 -17.57 5.90
N HIS A 108 8.77 -16.59 5.51
CA HIS A 108 10.17 -16.80 5.10
C HIS A 108 11.08 -16.92 6.33
N LYS A 109 11.63 -18.13 6.55
CA LYS A 109 12.52 -18.43 7.69
C LYS A 109 14.01 -18.20 7.37
N GLY A 110 14.32 -17.17 6.63
CA GLY A 110 15.70 -16.87 6.24
C GLY A 110 15.94 -15.36 6.20
N GLY A 111 17.19 -14.96 6.19
CA GLY A 111 17.54 -13.57 5.86
C GLY A 111 17.24 -13.28 4.39
N ILE A 112 16.79 -12.07 4.09
CA ILE A 112 16.63 -11.61 2.72
C ILE A 112 17.99 -11.11 2.19
N SER A 113 18.24 -11.32 0.90
CA SER A 113 19.52 -10.93 0.26
C SER A 113 19.53 -9.49 -0.23
N THR A 114 18.35 -8.89 -0.33
CA THR A 114 18.17 -7.51 -0.81
C THR A 114 18.12 -6.51 0.33
N ARG A 115 18.37 -5.24 0.03
CA ARG A 115 18.06 -4.16 0.97
C ARG A 115 16.59 -3.82 0.85
N LEU A 116 15.82 -4.14 1.89
CA LEU A 116 14.39 -3.87 1.95
C LEU A 116 14.11 -2.58 2.73
N TRP A 117 13.35 -1.69 2.13
CA TRP A 117 12.87 -0.45 2.73
C TRP A 117 11.35 -0.51 2.94
N ILE A 118 10.90 -0.16 4.15
CA ILE A 118 9.50 -0.08 4.52
C ILE A 118 9.20 1.35 4.96
N VAL A 119 8.31 2.03 4.23
CA VAL A 119 7.97 3.44 4.49
C VAL A 119 6.46 3.64 4.39
N PRO A 120 5.72 3.52 5.49
CA PRO A 120 4.27 3.76 5.50
C PRO A 120 3.91 5.18 5.05
N PRO A 121 2.73 5.40 4.46
CA PRO A 121 2.33 6.71 3.96
C PRO A 121 2.08 7.72 5.10
N THR A 122 1.55 7.26 6.23
CA THR A 122 1.18 8.12 7.35
C THR A 122 1.64 7.54 8.69
N ARG A 123 1.74 8.41 9.70
CA ARG A 123 2.01 7.97 11.08
C ARG A 123 0.91 7.07 11.65
N MET A 124 -0.27 7.13 11.09
CA MET A 124 -1.39 6.28 11.49
C MET A 124 -1.20 4.86 10.99
N ASP A 125 -0.78 4.70 9.72
CA ASP A 125 -0.44 3.40 9.16
C ASP A 125 0.72 2.79 9.94
N GLU A 126 1.76 3.58 10.24
CA GLU A 126 2.88 3.17 11.08
C GLU A 126 2.41 2.67 12.45
N HIS A 127 1.57 3.45 13.13
CA HIS A 127 1.05 3.10 14.45
C HIS A 127 0.26 1.79 14.44
N LEU A 128 -0.66 1.62 13.48
CA LEU A 128 -1.44 0.39 13.34
C LEU A 128 -0.57 -0.81 13.00
N LEU A 129 0.39 -0.66 12.11
CA LEU A 129 1.33 -1.74 11.77
C LEU A 129 2.20 -2.15 12.97
N MET A 130 2.56 -1.19 13.85
CA MET A 130 3.24 -1.48 15.11
C MET A 130 2.33 -2.23 16.08
N GLU A 131 1.09 -1.76 16.30
CA GLU A 131 0.11 -2.42 17.17
C GLU A 131 -0.22 -3.85 16.70
N GLU A 132 -0.27 -4.06 15.41
CA GLU A 132 -0.53 -5.36 14.79
C GLU A 132 0.71 -6.27 14.74
N GLY A 133 1.89 -5.79 15.13
CA GLY A 133 3.13 -6.56 15.22
C GLY A 133 3.93 -6.65 13.91
N TYR A 134 3.50 -6.01 12.82
CA TYR A 134 4.20 -6.06 11.53
C TYR A 134 5.60 -5.47 11.57
N TYR A 135 5.86 -4.48 12.41
CA TYR A 135 7.21 -3.92 12.57
C TYR A 135 8.21 -4.95 13.12
N ASN A 136 7.76 -5.89 13.95
CA ASN A 136 8.59 -7.00 14.39
C ASN A 136 8.92 -7.96 13.23
N ILE A 137 7.95 -8.22 12.34
CA ILE A 137 8.14 -9.04 11.15
C ILE A 137 9.14 -8.36 10.20
N PHE A 138 8.96 -7.08 9.92
CA PHE A 138 9.86 -6.31 9.07
C PHE A 138 11.28 -6.27 9.65
N GLY A 139 11.41 -6.03 10.95
CA GLY A 139 12.71 -6.06 11.64
C GLY A 139 13.39 -7.43 11.59
N ALA A 140 12.63 -8.51 11.81
CA ALA A 140 13.14 -9.88 11.70
C ALA A 140 13.62 -10.23 10.28
N ALA A 141 12.96 -9.69 9.26
CA ALA A 141 13.38 -9.81 7.86
C ALA A 141 14.59 -8.92 7.52
N GLY A 142 15.05 -8.06 8.43
CA GLY A 142 16.17 -7.13 8.19
C GLY A 142 15.77 -5.90 7.40
N ALA A 143 14.48 -5.56 7.35
CA ALA A 143 14.03 -4.37 6.66
C ALA A 143 14.45 -3.09 7.39
N ARG A 144 14.80 -2.08 6.63
CA ARG A 144 14.98 -0.73 7.11
C ARG A 144 13.65 0.01 7.07
N THR A 145 13.19 0.41 8.24
CA THR A 145 12.00 1.25 8.36
C THR A 145 12.40 2.72 8.39
N GLU A 146 11.67 3.55 7.67
CA GLU A 146 11.92 4.98 7.60
C GLU A 146 10.68 5.77 8.06
N MET A 147 10.89 7.04 8.35
CA MET A 147 9.81 7.95 8.74
C MET A 147 8.69 7.96 7.69
N PRO A 148 7.42 7.86 8.12
CA PRO A 148 6.29 7.89 7.21
C PRO A 148 6.28 9.09 6.27
N GLY A 149 5.92 8.86 5.01
CA GLY A 149 5.81 9.89 3.99
C GLY A 149 6.46 9.51 2.65
N CYS A 150 6.89 10.53 1.90
CA CYS A 150 7.48 10.36 0.57
C CYS A 150 9.03 10.43 0.55
N SER A 151 9.70 10.05 1.63
CA SER A 151 11.14 10.25 1.78
C SER A 151 11.98 9.57 0.69
N LEU A 152 11.86 8.26 0.56
CA LEU A 152 12.61 7.49 -0.45
C LEU A 152 11.99 7.62 -1.84
N CYS A 153 10.67 7.60 -1.93
CA CYS A 153 9.91 7.72 -3.18
C CYS A 153 10.33 8.93 -4.04
N MET A 154 10.86 9.97 -3.44
CA MET A 154 11.38 11.17 -4.11
C MET A 154 12.91 11.31 -4.03
N GLY A 155 13.60 10.39 -3.38
CA GLY A 155 15.04 10.46 -3.18
C GLY A 155 15.51 11.65 -2.32
N ASN A 156 14.65 12.16 -1.43
CA ASN A 156 14.95 13.37 -0.64
C ASN A 156 15.66 13.07 0.68
N GLN A 157 15.16 12.10 1.45
CA GLN A 157 15.71 11.75 2.78
C GLN A 157 16.61 10.53 2.72
N ALA A 158 16.33 9.62 1.78
CA ALA A 158 17.15 8.46 1.50
C ALA A 158 17.18 8.18 0.01
N ARG A 159 18.22 7.50 -0.46
CA ARG A 159 18.37 7.08 -1.84
C ARG A 159 18.83 5.62 -1.89
N VAL A 160 18.40 4.92 -2.93
CA VAL A 160 18.95 3.61 -3.26
C VAL A 160 20.38 3.75 -3.78
N ALA A 161 21.13 2.67 -3.80
CA ALA A 161 22.48 2.67 -4.32
C ALA A 161 22.52 3.04 -5.82
N ALA A 162 23.58 3.70 -6.25
CA ALA A 162 23.75 4.05 -7.66
C ALA A 162 23.77 2.78 -8.53
N ASN A 163 23.10 2.85 -9.67
CA ASN A 163 22.99 1.76 -10.65
C ASN A 163 22.36 0.46 -10.11
N SER A 164 21.66 0.50 -8.96
CA SER A 164 20.96 -0.65 -8.41
C SER A 164 19.67 -0.96 -9.19
N THR A 165 19.30 -2.23 -9.23
CA THR A 165 17.96 -2.67 -9.69
C THR A 165 17.00 -2.71 -8.50
N VAL A 166 15.89 -2.01 -8.63
CA VAL A 166 14.96 -1.74 -7.51
C VAL A 166 13.55 -2.16 -7.88
N LEU A 167 12.89 -2.92 -7.01
CA LEU A 167 11.44 -3.10 -7.07
C LEU A 167 10.77 -2.05 -6.18
N SER A 168 9.76 -1.36 -6.68
CA SER A 168 9.15 -0.23 -5.98
C SER A 168 7.63 -0.23 -6.09
N THR A 169 6.97 0.04 -4.98
CA THR A 169 5.54 0.33 -4.93
C THR A 169 5.22 1.82 -5.12
N SER A 170 6.21 2.63 -5.47
CA SER A 170 5.97 4.03 -5.83
C SER A 170 5.18 4.14 -7.14
N THR A 171 4.60 5.32 -7.39
CA THR A 171 3.76 5.54 -8.58
C THR A 171 4.53 6.05 -9.78
N ARG A 172 5.84 6.19 -9.68
CA ARG A 172 6.70 6.77 -10.73
C ARG A 172 8.11 6.20 -10.64
N ASN A 173 8.69 5.93 -11.79
CA ASN A 173 10.03 5.35 -11.91
C ASN A 173 10.92 6.04 -12.95
N PHE A 174 10.67 7.32 -13.24
CA PHE A 174 11.52 8.03 -14.19
C PHE A 174 13.00 8.10 -13.73
N PRO A 175 13.95 8.28 -14.66
CA PRO A 175 15.39 8.18 -14.39
C PRO A 175 15.84 9.00 -13.18
N ASN A 176 16.72 8.43 -12.37
CA ASN A 176 17.36 9.05 -11.19
C ASN A 176 16.40 9.44 -10.05
N ARG A 177 15.14 9.02 -10.09
CA ARG A 177 14.17 9.41 -9.05
C ARG A 177 14.51 8.86 -7.67
N LEU A 178 14.79 7.57 -7.56
CA LEU A 178 15.11 6.91 -6.30
C LEU A 178 16.61 6.92 -6.00
N GLY A 179 17.45 6.95 -7.03
CA GLY A 179 18.90 6.95 -6.93
C GLY A 179 19.55 7.17 -8.29
N ASP A 180 20.83 7.54 -8.31
CA ASP A 180 21.56 7.85 -9.54
C ASP A 180 21.75 6.58 -10.39
N GLY A 181 21.29 6.59 -11.63
CA GLY A 181 21.35 5.46 -12.54
C GLY A 181 20.56 4.22 -12.10
N ALA A 182 19.71 4.33 -11.09
CA ALA A 182 18.95 3.18 -10.61
C ALA A 182 17.89 2.73 -11.63
N ASN A 183 17.79 1.42 -11.83
CA ASN A 183 16.80 0.76 -12.68
C ASN A 183 15.59 0.39 -11.81
N VAL A 184 14.52 1.14 -11.90
CA VAL A 184 13.36 1.01 -11.00
C VAL A 184 12.19 0.37 -11.74
N TYR A 185 11.81 -0.83 -11.31
CA TYR A 185 10.54 -1.47 -11.68
C TYR A 185 9.42 -0.97 -10.77
N LEU A 186 8.25 -0.66 -11.33
CA LEU A 186 7.03 -0.51 -10.52
C LEU A 186 6.34 -1.86 -10.40
N THR A 187 6.02 -2.24 -9.17
CA THR A 187 5.43 -3.55 -8.84
C THR A 187 4.37 -3.42 -7.75
N SER A 188 3.57 -4.47 -7.57
CA SER A 188 2.75 -4.60 -6.36
C SER A 188 3.64 -4.85 -5.12
N ALA A 189 3.09 -4.63 -3.92
CA ALA A 189 3.81 -4.89 -2.68
C ALA A 189 4.08 -6.38 -2.47
N GLU A 190 3.16 -7.23 -2.92
CA GLU A 190 3.27 -8.67 -2.86
C GLU A 190 4.46 -9.16 -3.73
N LEU A 191 4.52 -8.69 -4.98
CA LEU A 191 5.63 -9.03 -5.87
C LEU A 191 6.95 -8.47 -5.37
N ALA A 192 6.95 -7.24 -4.84
CA ALA A 192 8.11 -6.62 -4.23
C ALA A 192 8.63 -7.45 -3.03
N ALA A 193 7.73 -7.95 -2.17
CA ALA A 193 8.11 -8.79 -1.04
C ALA A 193 8.71 -10.14 -1.48
N VAL A 194 8.12 -10.80 -2.49
CA VAL A 194 8.68 -12.04 -3.05
C VAL A 194 10.05 -11.78 -3.71
N GLY A 195 10.18 -10.68 -4.46
CA GLY A 195 11.44 -10.26 -5.04
C GLY A 195 12.50 -9.96 -3.98
N ALA A 196 12.12 -9.40 -2.83
CA ALA A 196 13.03 -9.19 -1.70
C ALA A 196 13.55 -10.52 -1.13
N ILE A 197 12.68 -11.50 -1.00
CA ILE A 197 13.02 -12.84 -0.50
C ILE A 197 13.99 -13.55 -1.46
N LEU A 198 13.70 -13.52 -2.75
CA LEU A 198 14.44 -14.28 -3.76
C LEU A 198 15.69 -13.57 -4.29
N GLY A 199 15.80 -12.25 -4.13
CA GLY A 199 16.88 -11.43 -4.70
C GLY A 199 16.82 -11.30 -6.23
N LYS A 200 15.68 -11.64 -6.82
CA LYS A 200 15.40 -11.57 -8.26
C LYS A 200 13.91 -11.36 -8.50
N LEU A 201 13.54 -10.95 -9.70
CA LEU A 201 12.14 -11.06 -10.14
C LEU A 201 11.79 -12.56 -10.28
N PRO A 202 10.75 -13.05 -9.60
CA PRO A 202 10.34 -14.45 -9.66
C PRO A 202 9.78 -14.82 -11.03
N THR A 203 9.72 -16.13 -11.33
CA THR A 203 8.79 -16.59 -12.37
C THR A 203 7.35 -16.50 -11.87
N PRO A 204 6.33 -16.52 -12.76
CA PRO A 204 4.94 -16.57 -12.33
C PRO A 204 4.64 -17.73 -11.37
N GLU A 205 5.24 -18.89 -11.59
CA GLU A 205 5.08 -20.08 -10.74
C GLU A 205 5.72 -19.84 -9.36
N GLU A 206 6.97 -19.37 -9.31
CA GLU A 206 7.65 -19.01 -8.06
C GLU A 206 6.82 -17.97 -7.28
N TYR A 207 6.28 -16.95 -7.96
CA TYR A 207 5.42 -15.95 -7.33
C TYR A 207 4.18 -16.59 -6.70
N MET A 208 3.49 -17.46 -7.43
CA MET A 208 2.26 -18.11 -6.97
C MET A 208 2.51 -19.05 -5.79
N GLU A 209 3.66 -19.69 -5.67
CA GLU A 209 4.02 -20.48 -4.48
C GLU A 209 3.96 -19.66 -3.18
N TYR A 210 4.37 -18.39 -3.25
CA TYR A 210 4.29 -17.47 -2.10
C TYR A 210 2.90 -16.86 -1.96
N ALA A 211 2.30 -16.39 -3.05
CA ALA A 211 1.10 -15.54 -3.04
C ALA A 211 -0.21 -16.32 -2.92
N ALA A 212 -0.27 -17.62 -3.30
CA ALA A 212 -1.50 -18.41 -3.36
C ALA A 212 -2.35 -18.41 -2.08
N ASN A 213 -1.73 -18.23 -0.92
CA ASN A 213 -2.45 -18.21 0.36
C ASN A 213 -2.96 -16.82 0.77
N LEU A 214 -2.61 -15.74 0.05
CA LEU A 214 -3.04 -14.39 0.42
C LEU A 214 -4.55 -14.21 0.26
N ASP A 215 -5.14 -14.83 -0.75
CA ASP A 215 -6.58 -14.74 -1.01
C ASP A 215 -7.41 -15.24 0.18
N SER A 216 -6.97 -16.31 0.85
CA SER A 216 -7.66 -16.82 2.03
C SER A 216 -7.57 -15.89 3.24
N MET A 217 -6.65 -14.92 3.23
CA MET A 217 -6.41 -13.92 4.27
C MET A 217 -6.83 -12.51 3.82
N ALA A 218 -7.48 -12.37 2.67
CA ALA A 218 -7.81 -11.07 2.08
C ALA A 218 -8.62 -10.18 3.02
N ASP A 219 -9.59 -10.74 3.75
CA ASP A 219 -10.42 -9.99 4.70
C ASP A 219 -9.60 -9.43 5.88
N ASP A 220 -8.57 -10.13 6.33
CA ASP A 220 -7.66 -9.65 7.38
C ASP A 220 -6.65 -8.64 6.86
N ILE A 221 -6.11 -8.89 5.67
CA ILE A 221 -5.12 -8.04 5.03
C ILE A 221 -5.74 -6.70 4.63
N TYR A 222 -6.88 -6.74 3.92
CA TYR A 222 -7.54 -5.56 3.36
C TYR A 222 -8.72 -5.06 4.20
N ARG A 223 -8.77 -5.40 5.49
CA ARG A 223 -9.85 -4.94 6.41
C ARG A 223 -10.00 -3.42 6.46
N TYR A 224 -8.97 -2.68 6.11
CA TYR A 224 -9.04 -1.24 5.94
C TYR A 224 -10.05 -0.82 4.85
N LEU A 225 -10.24 -1.64 3.82
CA LEU A 225 -11.18 -1.41 2.72
C LEU A 225 -12.56 -2.05 2.97
N ASN A 226 -12.67 -2.93 3.97
CA ASN A 226 -13.88 -3.70 4.28
C ASN A 226 -14.43 -3.32 5.66
N PHE A 227 -14.69 -2.04 5.89
CA PHE A 227 -15.14 -1.50 7.17
C PHE A 227 -16.37 -2.20 7.75
N ASP A 228 -17.33 -2.59 6.90
CA ASP A 228 -18.58 -3.24 7.34
C ASP A 228 -18.36 -4.63 7.94
N ARG A 229 -17.21 -5.25 7.67
CA ARG A 229 -16.83 -6.58 8.20
C ARG A 229 -16.03 -6.51 9.50
N ILE A 230 -15.68 -5.32 9.95
CA ILE A 230 -14.88 -5.12 11.16
C ILE A 230 -15.79 -4.83 12.35
N ALA A 231 -16.03 -5.83 13.20
CA ALA A 231 -16.90 -5.71 14.37
C ALA A 231 -16.52 -4.56 15.31
N SER A 232 -15.24 -4.26 15.48
CA SER A 232 -14.77 -3.14 16.29
C SER A 232 -15.11 -1.79 15.68
N PHE A 233 -15.13 -1.69 14.35
CA PHE A 233 -15.53 -0.47 13.65
C PHE A 233 -17.03 -0.27 13.75
N GLN A 234 -17.84 -1.29 13.51
CA GLN A 234 -19.29 -1.26 13.68
C GLN A 234 -19.68 -0.83 15.11
N LYS A 235 -19.05 -1.45 16.12
CA LYS A 235 -19.25 -1.08 17.53
C LYS A 235 -18.86 0.37 17.79
N SER A 236 -17.77 0.85 17.24
CA SER A 236 -17.31 2.22 17.39
C SER A 236 -18.21 3.24 16.69
N ALA A 237 -18.80 2.88 15.54
CA ALA A 237 -19.76 3.72 14.84
C ALA A 237 -21.09 3.82 15.61
N GLU A 238 -21.56 2.71 16.20
CA GLU A 238 -22.75 2.69 17.07
C GLU A 238 -22.55 3.51 18.35
N GLU A 239 -21.39 3.40 18.98
CA GLU A 239 -21.03 4.23 20.14
C GLU A 239 -20.99 5.73 19.78
N GLY A 240 -20.47 6.08 18.60
CA GLY A 240 -20.49 7.45 18.08
C GLY A 240 -21.88 8.01 17.88
N LYS A 241 -22.83 7.19 17.39
CA LYS A 241 -24.25 7.58 17.22
C LYS A 241 -24.97 7.86 18.56
N ARG A 242 -24.53 7.22 19.66
CA ARG A 242 -25.14 7.44 21.00
C ARG A 242 -24.67 8.73 21.69
N ILE A 243 -23.68 9.40 21.15
CA ILE A 243 -23.02 10.57 21.75
C ILE A 243 -23.36 11.85 20.98
N ALA A 244 -23.90 11.72 19.78
CA ALA A 244 -24.40 12.81 18.96
C ALA A 244 -25.88 13.12 19.28
#